data_68083eb6f7d13290ba52a5fa73e16ebd
#
_entry.id   68083eb6f7d13290ba52a5fa73e16ebd
#
_cell.length_a   1.000
_cell.length_b   1.000
_cell.length_c   1.000
_cell.angle_alpha   90.00
_cell.angle_beta   90.00
_cell.angle_gamma   90.00
#
_symmetry.space_group_name_H-M   'P 1'
#
loop_
_entity.id
_entity.type
_entity.pdbx_description
1 polymer ?
#
loop_
_entity_poly.entity_id
_entity_poly.type
_entity_poly.pdbx_seq_one_letter_code
_entity_poly.pdbx_strand_id
1 'polypeptide(L)'
;MEMVSDVPKKRSALRRFMPLIIFALLVALLAVGLSLNPRLVPSPLIGKEAPQFKLPLLNSGGTFSDADLKGHITLLNVWASWCFACRQEHENIKYLSREGLRVIGFNYKDDNEDAKNYLRQLGDPYQAVVVDADGRVGIDWGVYGAPETFVIDPRGIIRDKRIGPVDADYIKDELMPLIAKIRGEVS
;
A
#
# COMPACT_ATOMS: atom_id res chain seq x y z
N MET A 1 -23.28 77.06 10.25
CA MET A 1 -21.91 76.64 9.93
C MET A 1 -21.58 75.54 10.95
N GLU A 2 -21.95 74.28 10.65
CA GLU A 2 -21.76 73.14 11.55
C GLU A 2 -20.50 72.38 11.15
N MET A 3 -19.52 72.47 12.03
CA MET A 3 -18.28 71.71 11.83
C MET A 3 -18.51 70.22 12.23
N VAL A 4 -18.64 69.36 11.23
CA VAL A 4 -18.63 67.93 11.41
C VAL A 4 -17.22 67.49 11.74
N SER A 5 -16.98 67.14 13.00
CA SER A 5 -15.69 66.58 13.46
C SER A 5 -15.62 65.10 13.00
N ASP A 6 -14.80 64.85 12.02
CA ASP A 6 -14.46 63.50 11.53
C ASP A 6 -13.51 62.84 12.55
N VAL A 7 -14.05 61.92 13.36
CA VAL A 7 -13.28 61.15 14.32
C VAL A 7 -12.68 59.95 13.60
N PRO A 8 -11.35 59.82 13.45
CA PRO A 8 -10.74 58.68 12.79
C PRO A 8 -10.97 57.38 13.59
N LYS A 9 -11.76 56.47 13.03
CA LYS A 9 -12.04 55.14 13.57
C LYS A 9 -10.71 54.35 13.62
N LYS A 10 -10.10 54.24 14.80
CA LYS A 10 -8.91 53.38 15.03
C LYS A 10 -9.26 51.96 14.61
N ARG A 11 -8.80 51.53 13.43
CA ARG A 11 -8.86 50.11 13.01
C ARG A 11 -8.04 49.32 14.03
N SER A 12 -8.70 48.43 14.79
CA SER A 12 -8.07 47.67 15.86
C SER A 12 -6.86 46.91 15.28
N ALA A 13 -5.71 46.93 15.96
CA ALA A 13 -4.49 46.20 15.57
C ALA A 13 -4.79 44.70 15.28
N LEU A 14 -5.76 44.12 16.00
CA LEU A 14 -6.24 42.79 15.80
C LEU A 14 -6.72 42.52 14.35
N ARG A 15 -7.43 43.48 13.72
CA ARG A 15 -7.91 43.35 12.33
C ARG A 15 -6.76 43.37 11.30
N ARG A 16 -5.64 44.00 11.65
CA ARG A 16 -4.44 44.05 10.80
C ARG A 16 -3.64 42.77 10.87
N PHE A 17 -3.64 42.08 12.04
CA PHE A 17 -2.91 40.84 12.24
C PHE A 17 -3.77 39.58 11.99
N MET A 18 -5.09 39.74 11.79
CA MET A 18 -6.01 38.61 11.56
C MET A 18 -5.57 37.68 10.41
N PRO A 19 -5.13 38.18 9.23
CA PRO A 19 -4.66 37.27 8.17
C PRO A 19 -3.41 36.49 8.57
N LEU A 20 -2.52 37.09 9.37
CA LEU A 20 -1.33 36.42 9.88
C LEU A 20 -1.65 35.32 10.90
N ILE A 21 -2.64 35.58 11.77
CA ILE A 21 -3.14 34.58 12.74
C ILE A 21 -3.80 33.43 12.01
N ILE A 22 -4.64 33.70 11.01
CA ILE A 22 -5.27 32.65 10.20
C ILE A 22 -4.21 31.81 9.48
N PHE A 23 -3.21 32.45 8.89
CA PHE A 23 -2.10 31.75 8.24
C PHE A 23 -1.31 30.87 9.21
N ALA A 24 -0.98 31.38 10.40
CA ALA A 24 -0.29 30.60 11.43
C ALA A 24 -1.11 29.40 11.91
N LEU A 25 -2.43 29.58 12.07
CA LEU A 25 -3.33 28.49 12.42
C LEU A 25 -3.41 27.43 11.31
N LEU A 26 -3.47 27.83 10.05
CA LEU A 26 -3.45 26.90 8.91
C LEU A 26 -2.14 26.13 8.82
N VAL A 27 -1.00 26.78 9.03
CA VAL A 27 0.31 26.14 9.06
C VAL A 27 0.39 25.14 10.20
N ALA A 28 -0.08 25.48 11.39
CA ALA A 28 -0.10 24.59 12.55
C ALA A 28 -1.01 23.37 12.28
N LEU A 29 -2.18 23.59 11.69
CA LEU A 29 -3.13 22.52 11.35
C LEU A 29 -2.57 21.61 10.27
N LEU A 30 -1.88 22.13 9.25
CA LEU A 30 -1.18 21.35 8.24
C LEU A 30 -0.02 20.56 8.85
N ALA A 31 0.77 21.15 9.74
CA ALA A 31 1.87 20.46 10.41
C ALA A 31 1.38 19.27 11.23
N VAL A 32 0.27 19.46 11.97
CA VAL A 32 -0.40 18.35 12.70
C VAL A 32 -0.95 17.31 11.71
N GLY A 33 -1.63 17.75 10.64
CA GLY A 33 -2.17 16.83 9.63
C GLY A 33 -1.10 15.98 8.93
N LEU A 34 0.06 16.56 8.62
CA LEU A 34 1.19 15.87 8.01
C LEU A 34 1.92 14.93 8.99
N SER A 35 1.79 15.15 10.30
CA SER A 35 2.35 14.25 11.31
C SER A 35 1.47 13.03 11.57
N LEU A 36 0.21 13.04 11.13
CA LEU A 36 -0.68 11.89 11.19
C LEU A 36 -0.25 10.85 10.16
N ASN A 37 0.03 9.64 10.64
CA ASN A 37 0.46 8.55 9.76
C ASN A 37 -0.76 7.97 9.01
N PRO A 38 -0.90 8.16 7.69
CA PRO A 38 -2.04 7.66 6.92
C PRO A 38 -2.07 6.11 6.83
N ARG A 39 -0.97 5.45 7.23
CA ARG A 39 -0.87 3.99 7.26
C ARG A 39 -1.70 3.34 8.37
N LEU A 40 -2.24 4.13 9.31
CA LEU A 40 -3.03 3.62 10.45
C LEU A 40 -4.50 3.35 10.11
N VAL A 41 -4.95 3.61 8.88
CA VAL A 41 -6.33 3.25 8.49
C VAL A 41 -6.32 1.79 8.01
N PRO A 42 -6.88 0.86 8.80
CA PRO A 42 -6.95 -0.54 8.40
C PRO A 42 -7.72 -0.67 7.08
N SER A 43 -7.23 -1.50 6.18
CA SER A 43 -7.97 -1.80 4.96
C SER A 43 -9.34 -2.40 5.32
N PRO A 44 -10.44 -1.94 4.70
CA PRO A 44 -11.76 -2.51 4.92
C PRO A 44 -11.88 -3.97 4.46
N LEU A 45 -10.86 -4.50 3.79
CA LEU A 45 -10.78 -5.88 3.34
C LEU A 45 -10.19 -6.84 4.38
N ILE A 46 -9.56 -6.34 5.45
CA ILE A 46 -9.02 -7.18 6.52
C ILE A 46 -10.17 -7.96 7.18
N GLY A 47 -9.98 -9.27 7.29
CA GLY A 47 -10.98 -10.20 7.82
C GLY A 47 -12.05 -10.64 6.82
N LYS A 48 -11.98 -10.19 5.55
CA LYS A 48 -12.89 -10.59 4.47
C LYS A 48 -12.21 -11.52 3.48
N GLU A 49 -13.03 -12.25 2.72
CA GLU A 49 -12.54 -13.00 1.57
C GLU A 49 -11.88 -12.06 0.56
N ALA A 50 -10.80 -12.54 -0.06
CA ALA A 50 -10.12 -11.86 -1.14
C ALA A 50 -11.12 -11.57 -2.28
N PRO A 51 -11.13 -10.34 -2.83
CA PRO A 51 -11.97 -10.03 -3.99
C PRO A 51 -11.70 -10.96 -5.14
N GLN A 52 -12.77 -11.37 -5.83
CA GLN A 52 -12.66 -12.27 -6.98
C GLN A 52 -11.87 -11.61 -8.11
N PHE A 53 -10.99 -12.37 -8.72
CA PHE A 53 -10.26 -11.94 -9.91
C PHE A 53 -9.85 -13.12 -10.77
N LYS A 54 -9.54 -12.84 -12.03
CA LYS A 54 -8.88 -13.75 -12.94
C LYS A 54 -7.98 -12.96 -13.86
N LEU A 55 -6.68 -13.10 -13.68
CA LEU A 55 -5.67 -12.33 -14.41
C LEU A 55 -4.74 -13.25 -15.19
N PRO A 56 -4.18 -12.78 -16.31
CA PRO A 56 -3.15 -13.51 -17.04
C PRO A 56 -1.86 -13.60 -16.23
N LEU A 57 -1.14 -14.68 -16.43
CA LEU A 57 0.22 -14.87 -15.90
C LEU A 57 1.26 -14.20 -16.83
N LEU A 58 2.28 -13.59 -16.23
CA LEU A 58 3.33 -12.89 -16.96
C LEU A 58 4.14 -13.81 -17.90
N ASN A 59 4.43 -15.04 -17.47
CA ASN A 59 5.41 -15.90 -18.12
C ASN A 59 4.85 -17.20 -18.75
N SER A 60 3.57 -17.58 -18.53
CA SER A 60 3.11 -18.93 -18.85
C SER A 60 1.91 -19.03 -19.78
N GLY A 61 1.35 -17.92 -20.24
CA GLY A 61 0.15 -17.93 -21.11
C GLY A 61 -1.13 -18.45 -20.43
N GLY A 62 -1.06 -18.77 -19.14
CA GLY A 62 -2.21 -19.19 -18.32
C GLY A 62 -2.86 -18.03 -17.59
N THR A 63 -3.80 -18.37 -16.71
CA THR A 63 -4.47 -17.42 -15.80
C THR A 63 -4.34 -17.89 -14.37
N PHE A 64 -4.42 -16.95 -13.42
CA PHE A 64 -4.45 -17.16 -12.00
C PHE A 64 -5.65 -16.40 -11.41
N SER A 65 -6.29 -16.97 -10.41
CA SER A 65 -7.52 -16.45 -9.82
C SER A 65 -7.46 -16.41 -8.30
N ASP A 66 -8.47 -15.84 -7.67
CA ASP A 66 -8.69 -15.89 -6.22
C ASP A 66 -8.80 -17.31 -5.68
N ALA A 67 -9.35 -18.25 -6.47
CA ALA A 67 -9.42 -19.66 -6.08
C ALA A 67 -8.03 -20.30 -5.88
N ASP A 68 -7.04 -19.85 -6.65
CA ASP A 68 -5.66 -20.33 -6.57
C ASP A 68 -4.92 -19.82 -5.33
N LEU A 69 -5.46 -18.81 -4.62
CA LEU A 69 -4.93 -18.32 -3.34
C LEU A 69 -5.22 -19.29 -2.19
N LYS A 70 -6.26 -20.12 -2.30
CA LYS A 70 -6.71 -21.03 -1.23
C LYS A 70 -5.75 -22.20 -0.99
N GLY A 71 -5.80 -22.76 0.21
CA GLY A 71 -4.97 -23.92 0.61
C GLY A 71 -3.59 -23.56 1.17
N HIS A 72 -3.15 -22.32 1.04
CA HIS A 72 -1.82 -21.87 1.48
C HIS A 72 -1.88 -20.50 2.14
N ILE A 73 -0.94 -20.23 3.07
CA ILE A 73 -0.67 -18.85 3.47
C ILE A 73 0.07 -18.19 2.31
N THR A 74 -0.50 -17.13 1.75
CA THR A 74 0.02 -16.45 0.57
C THR A 74 0.32 -14.98 0.87
N LEU A 75 1.49 -14.53 0.47
CA LEU A 75 1.83 -13.12 0.37
C LEU A 75 1.55 -12.68 -1.07
N LEU A 76 0.57 -11.80 -1.27
CA LEU A 76 0.30 -11.17 -2.56
C LEU A 76 0.98 -9.80 -2.56
N ASN A 77 2.10 -9.69 -3.25
CA ASN A 77 2.91 -8.47 -3.30
C ASN A 77 2.62 -7.68 -4.57
N VAL A 78 2.12 -6.48 -4.41
CA VAL A 78 1.83 -5.51 -5.49
C VAL A 78 3.12 -4.78 -5.84
N TRP A 79 3.55 -4.88 -7.09
CA TRP A 79 4.79 -4.30 -7.56
C TRP A 79 4.71 -3.84 -9.02
N ALA A 80 5.70 -3.05 -9.44
CA ALA A 80 5.87 -2.67 -10.85
C ALA A 80 7.34 -2.39 -11.15
N SER A 81 7.73 -2.48 -12.42
CA SER A 81 9.11 -2.20 -12.86
C SER A 81 9.52 -0.74 -12.64
N TRP A 82 8.59 0.19 -12.79
CA TRP A 82 8.77 1.63 -12.57
C TRP A 82 8.83 2.03 -11.09
N CYS A 83 8.53 1.11 -10.16
CA CYS A 83 8.41 1.40 -8.73
C CYS A 83 9.78 1.36 -8.05
N PHE A 84 10.31 2.50 -7.64
CA PHE A 84 11.59 2.59 -6.94
C PHE A 84 11.58 1.90 -5.57
N ALA A 85 10.51 2.08 -4.78
CA ALA A 85 10.38 1.47 -3.47
C ALA A 85 10.23 -0.06 -3.55
N CYS A 86 9.65 -0.60 -4.63
CA CYS A 86 9.59 -2.05 -4.90
C CYS A 86 10.99 -2.63 -5.10
N ARG A 87 11.88 -1.87 -5.74
CA ARG A 87 13.29 -2.28 -5.90
C ARG A 87 14.02 -2.35 -4.56
N GLN A 88 13.69 -1.47 -3.62
CA GLN A 88 14.28 -1.47 -2.28
C GLN A 88 13.84 -2.67 -1.45
N GLU A 89 12.56 -3.08 -1.53
CA GLU A 89 12.05 -4.24 -0.78
C GLU A 89 12.39 -5.59 -1.43
N HIS A 90 12.84 -5.61 -2.68
CA HIS A 90 12.94 -6.82 -3.50
C HIS A 90 13.79 -7.93 -2.83
N GLU A 91 14.89 -7.58 -2.16
CA GLU A 91 15.72 -8.56 -1.43
C GLU A 91 14.98 -9.15 -0.22
N ASN A 92 14.13 -8.37 0.44
CA ASN A 92 13.29 -8.87 1.54
C ASN A 92 12.21 -9.83 1.03
N ILE A 93 11.61 -9.55 -0.13
CA ILE A 93 10.68 -10.47 -0.78
C ILE A 93 11.38 -11.76 -1.18
N LYS A 94 12.61 -11.69 -1.72
CA LYS A 94 13.44 -12.88 -2.01
C LYS A 94 13.77 -13.67 -0.74
N TYR A 95 14.08 -12.99 0.35
CA TYR A 95 14.29 -13.63 1.65
C TYR A 95 13.06 -14.42 2.09
N LEU A 96 11.86 -13.80 2.08
CA LEU A 96 10.62 -14.45 2.48
C LEU A 96 10.28 -15.68 1.61
N SER A 97 10.55 -15.60 0.31
CA SER A 97 10.39 -16.74 -0.62
C SER A 97 11.35 -17.90 -0.29
N ARG A 98 12.63 -17.59 0.05
CA ARG A 98 13.61 -18.59 0.46
C ARG A 98 13.28 -19.25 1.81
N GLU A 99 12.63 -18.50 2.71
CA GLU A 99 12.11 -19.06 3.98
C GLU A 99 10.85 -19.94 3.78
N GLY A 100 10.48 -20.21 2.53
CA GLY A 100 9.39 -21.11 2.18
C GLY A 100 8.00 -20.48 2.24
N LEU A 101 7.90 -19.18 2.30
CA LEU A 101 6.62 -18.49 2.16
C LEU A 101 6.20 -18.45 0.69
N ARG A 102 4.94 -18.72 0.45
CA ARG A 102 4.34 -18.56 -0.88
C ARG A 102 4.19 -17.08 -1.21
N VAL A 103 4.92 -16.60 -2.19
CA VAL A 103 4.84 -15.21 -2.65
C VAL A 103 4.32 -15.19 -4.08
N ILE A 104 3.23 -14.46 -4.30
CA ILE A 104 2.62 -14.19 -5.60
C ILE A 104 2.85 -12.72 -5.94
N GLY A 105 3.44 -12.47 -7.10
CA GLY A 105 3.61 -11.11 -7.60
C GLY A 105 2.34 -10.61 -8.27
N PHE A 106 1.86 -9.44 -7.86
CA PHE A 106 0.76 -8.73 -8.50
C PHE A 106 1.36 -7.53 -9.24
N ASN A 107 1.64 -7.71 -10.53
CA ASN A 107 2.23 -6.67 -11.37
C ASN A 107 1.15 -5.66 -11.77
N TYR A 108 1.31 -4.42 -11.33
CA TYR A 108 0.27 -3.39 -11.34
C TYR A 108 0.61 -2.25 -12.29
N LYS A 109 -0.26 -2.05 -13.30
CA LYS A 109 -0.12 -0.95 -14.28
C LYS A 109 1.27 -0.84 -14.87
N ASP A 110 1.77 -1.93 -15.40
CA ASP A 110 3.14 -2.06 -15.90
C ASP A 110 3.16 -2.64 -17.31
N ASP A 111 4.26 -2.45 -18.00
CA ASP A 111 4.53 -3.11 -19.28
C ASP A 111 5.09 -4.52 -19.03
N ASN A 112 4.62 -5.51 -19.78
CA ASN A 112 5.03 -6.89 -19.61
C ASN A 112 6.52 -7.13 -19.87
N GLU A 113 7.12 -6.45 -20.83
CA GLU A 113 8.55 -6.62 -21.14
C GLU A 113 9.41 -5.91 -20.08
N ASP A 114 8.97 -4.77 -19.59
CA ASP A 114 9.66 -4.08 -18.49
C ASP A 114 9.57 -4.88 -17.19
N ALA A 115 8.42 -5.49 -16.89
CA ALA A 115 8.23 -6.39 -15.76
C ALA A 115 9.16 -7.62 -15.86
N LYS A 116 9.23 -8.27 -17.03
CA LYS A 116 10.15 -9.39 -17.26
C LYS A 116 11.63 -8.96 -17.15
N ASN A 117 11.97 -7.79 -17.68
CA ASN A 117 13.33 -7.24 -17.58
C ASN A 117 13.72 -6.99 -16.12
N TYR A 118 12.80 -6.43 -15.32
CA TYR A 118 13.00 -6.23 -13.90
C TYR A 118 13.33 -7.55 -13.18
N LEU A 119 12.52 -8.59 -13.39
CA LEU A 119 12.73 -9.90 -12.76
C LEU A 119 14.00 -10.60 -13.26
N ARG A 120 14.37 -10.45 -14.53
CA ARG A 120 15.63 -10.97 -15.06
C ARG A 120 16.85 -10.32 -14.40
N GLN A 121 16.79 -9.02 -14.13
CA GLN A 121 17.91 -8.27 -13.53
C GLN A 121 18.07 -8.51 -12.04
N LEU A 122 16.96 -8.60 -11.28
CA LEU A 122 16.98 -8.66 -9.83
C LEU A 122 16.74 -10.06 -9.27
N GLY A 123 16.36 -11.02 -10.13
CA GLY A 123 15.90 -12.35 -9.75
C GLY A 123 14.40 -12.38 -9.52
N ASP A 124 13.78 -13.54 -9.72
CA ASP A 124 12.33 -13.74 -9.55
C ASP A 124 12.04 -14.45 -8.23
N PRO A 125 11.43 -13.76 -7.21
CA PRO A 125 11.08 -14.37 -5.95
C PRO A 125 9.69 -15.01 -5.97
N TYR A 126 8.92 -14.82 -7.05
CA TYR A 126 7.51 -15.14 -7.10
C TYR A 126 7.27 -16.56 -7.60
N GLN A 127 6.36 -17.28 -6.96
CA GLN A 127 5.87 -18.56 -7.48
C GLN A 127 5.05 -18.39 -8.76
N ALA A 128 4.35 -17.26 -8.85
CA ALA A 128 3.62 -16.83 -10.03
C ALA A 128 3.53 -15.30 -10.04
N VAL A 129 3.43 -14.71 -11.22
CA VAL A 129 3.19 -13.27 -11.38
C VAL A 129 1.93 -13.07 -12.20
N VAL A 130 0.93 -12.42 -11.60
CA VAL A 130 -0.30 -12.01 -12.27
C VAL A 130 -0.16 -10.57 -12.79
N VAL A 131 -0.80 -10.28 -13.91
CA VAL A 131 -0.69 -8.98 -14.58
C VAL A 131 -2.02 -8.25 -14.56
N ASP A 132 -2.08 -7.13 -13.86
CA ASP A 132 -3.20 -6.18 -13.84
C ASP A 132 -2.79 -4.91 -14.61
N ALA A 133 -2.72 -5.04 -15.95
CA ALA A 133 -2.18 -4.00 -16.82
C ALA A 133 -3.00 -2.69 -16.77
N ASP A 134 -4.32 -2.77 -16.64
CA ASP A 134 -5.21 -1.61 -16.54
C ASP A 134 -5.49 -1.16 -15.10
N GLY A 135 -5.09 -1.95 -14.10
CA GLY A 135 -5.23 -1.65 -12.68
C GLY A 135 -6.65 -1.82 -12.13
N ARG A 136 -7.54 -2.50 -12.84
CA ARG A 136 -8.93 -2.66 -12.40
C ARG A 136 -9.08 -3.58 -11.21
N VAL A 137 -8.37 -4.70 -11.22
CA VAL A 137 -8.36 -5.62 -10.07
C VAL A 137 -7.74 -4.95 -8.86
N GLY A 138 -6.68 -4.15 -9.05
CA GLY A 138 -6.09 -3.34 -7.99
C GLY A 138 -7.10 -2.39 -7.34
N ILE A 139 -8.04 -1.82 -8.10
CA ILE A 139 -9.13 -0.98 -7.53
C ILE A 139 -10.03 -1.80 -6.61
N ASP A 140 -10.46 -2.99 -7.04
CA ASP A 140 -11.33 -3.87 -6.24
C ASP A 140 -10.62 -4.34 -4.96
N TRP A 141 -9.30 -4.50 -5.00
CA TRP A 141 -8.44 -4.82 -3.87
C TRP A 141 -8.07 -3.59 -3.02
N GLY A 142 -8.55 -2.40 -3.40
CA GLY A 142 -8.23 -1.16 -2.72
C GLY A 142 -6.74 -0.82 -2.76
N VAL A 143 -6.03 -1.20 -3.82
CA VAL A 143 -4.63 -0.84 -4.05
C VAL A 143 -4.53 0.65 -4.34
N TYR A 144 -3.74 1.36 -3.54
CA TYR A 144 -3.45 2.79 -3.73
C TYR A 144 -2.24 3.01 -4.65
N GLY A 145 -1.30 2.06 -4.64
CA GLY A 145 -0.06 2.11 -5.41
C GLY A 145 0.85 0.93 -5.13
N ALA A 146 2.08 1.01 -5.63
CA ALA A 146 3.11 0.01 -5.35
C ALA A 146 4.24 0.64 -4.52
N PRO A 147 4.83 -0.08 -3.54
CA PRO A 147 4.50 -1.46 -3.16
C PRO A 147 3.38 -1.53 -2.11
N GLU A 148 2.60 -2.59 -2.18
CA GLU A 148 1.69 -3.04 -1.13
C GLU A 148 1.77 -4.57 -1.01
N THR A 149 1.53 -5.12 0.18
CA THR A 149 1.55 -6.57 0.38
C THR A 149 0.36 -7.02 1.21
N PHE A 150 -0.39 -7.98 0.69
CA PHE A 150 -1.50 -8.61 1.39
C PHE A 150 -1.05 -9.96 1.95
N VAL A 151 -1.43 -10.25 3.19
CA VAL A 151 -1.29 -11.55 3.84
C VAL A 151 -2.62 -12.26 3.76
N ILE A 152 -2.67 -13.42 3.10
CA ILE A 152 -3.90 -14.17 2.85
C ILE A 152 -3.78 -15.53 3.49
N ASP A 153 -4.79 -15.94 4.29
CA ASP A 153 -4.81 -17.26 4.94
C ASP A 153 -5.27 -18.37 3.98
N PRO A 154 -5.13 -19.67 4.35
CA PRO A 154 -5.52 -20.79 3.49
C PRO A 154 -7.01 -20.86 3.11
N ARG A 155 -7.87 -20.11 3.79
CA ARG A 155 -9.29 -19.99 3.46
C ARG A 155 -9.54 -18.90 2.42
N GLY A 156 -8.51 -18.10 2.05
CA GLY A 156 -8.64 -16.95 1.16
C GLY A 156 -9.05 -15.67 1.87
N ILE A 157 -8.91 -15.61 3.21
CA ILE A 157 -9.23 -14.42 4.00
C ILE A 157 -7.99 -13.51 4.08
N ILE A 158 -8.17 -12.23 3.79
CA ILE A 158 -7.13 -11.21 3.97
C ILE A 158 -6.92 -10.97 5.46
N ARG A 159 -5.72 -11.25 5.95
CA ARG A 159 -5.35 -11.14 7.37
C ARG A 159 -4.60 -9.86 7.70
N ASP A 160 -3.88 -9.31 6.72
CA ASP A 160 -3.16 -8.04 6.83
C ASP A 160 -2.97 -7.39 5.47
N LYS A 161 -2.75 -6.08 5.48
CA LYS A 161 -2.38 -5.27 4.32
C LYS A 161 -1.30 -4.27 4.71
N ARG A 162 -0.08 -4.50 4.27
CA ARG A 162 1.01 -3.53 4.37
C ARG A 162 0.96 -2.54 3.22
N ILE A 163 0.91 -1.24 3.51
CA ILE A 163 1.07 -0.16 2.54
C ILE A 163 2.50 0.37 2.63
N GLY A 164 3.23 0.33 1.53
CA GLY A 164 4.65 0.63 1.45
C GLY A 164 5.54 -0.59 1.53
N PRO A 165 6.87 -0.39 1.55
CA PRO A 165 7.84 -1.49 1.44
C PRO A 165 7.78 -2.45 2.63
N VAL A 166 8.03 -3.72 2.33
CA VAL A 166 8.27 -4.78 3.31
C VAL A 166 9.72 -4.64 3.78
N ASP A 167 9.91 -4.04 4.95
CA ASP A 167 11.21 -3.87 5.60
C ASP A 167 11.46 -4.95 6.66
N ALA A 168 12.67 -4.96 7.22
CA ALA A 168 13.09 -5.95 8.20
C ALA A 168 12.30 -5.85 9.51
N ASP A 169 11.91 -4.64 9.91
CA ASP A 169 11.15 -4.41 11.14
C ASP A 169 9.72 -4.96 10.98
N TYR A 170 9.05 -4.67 9.86
CA TYR A 170 7.75 -5.25 9.56
C TYR A 170 7.80 -6.78 9.50
N ILE A 171 8.83 -7.34 8.84
CA ILE A 171 8.98 -8.81 8.77
C ILE A 171 9.04 -9.40 10.18
N LYS A 172 9.90 -8.85 11.03
CA LYS A 172 10.16 -9.38 12.37
C LYS A 172 9.00 -9.16 13.33
N ASP A 173 8.48 -7.94 13.37
CA ASP A 173 7.60 -7.49 14.46
C ASP A 173 6.10 -7.70 14.15
N GLU A 174 5.72 -7.77 12.85
CA GLU A 174 4.34 -7.90 12.42
C GLU A 174 4.09 -9.16 11.58
N LEU A 175 4.83 -9.36 10.48
CA LEU A 175 4.55 -10.41 9.50
C LEU A 175 4.78 -11.82 10.06
N MET A 176 5.96 -12.09 10.64
CA MET A 176 6.27 -13.44 11.12
C MET A 176 5.41 -13.87 12.31
N PRO A 177 5.10 -13.00 13.29
CA PRO A 177 4.12 -13.30 14.33
C PRO A 177 2.72 -13.59 13.77
N LEU A 178 2.25 -12.84 12.78
CA LEU A 178 0.96 -13.09 12.14
C LEU A 178 0.93 -14.43 11.42
N ILE A 179 1.99 -14.79 10.67
CA ILE A 179 2.11 -16.08 9.99
C ILE A 179 2.10 -17.24 11.00
N ALA A 180 2.83 -17.10 12.12
CA ALA A 180 2.82 -18.10 13.18
C ALA A 180 1.42 -18.30 13.78
N LYS A 181 0.70 -17.19 14.02
CA LYS A 181 -0.70 -17.23 14.46
C LYS A 181 -1.61 -17.94 13.48
N ILE A 182 -1.53 -17.61 12.18
CA ILE A 182 -2.36 -18.24 11.13
C ILE A 182 -2.07 -19.74 11.06
N ARG A 183 -0.80 -20.16 11.16
CA ARG A 183 -0.43 -21.59 11.19
C ARG A 183 -1.06 -22.33 12.36
N GLY A 184 -1.10 -21.71 13.54
CA GLY A 184 -1.75 -22.30 14.72
C GLY A 184 -3.27 -22.36 14.66
N GLU A 185 -3.92 -21.52 13.83
CA GLU A 185 -5.37 -21.53 13.62
C GLU A 185 -5.83 -22.63 12.63
N VAL A 186 -4.93 -23.16 11.80
CA VAL A 186 -5.23 -24.10 10.70
C VAL A 186 -4.75 -25.53 11.03
N SER A 187 -3.94 -25.70 12.09
CA SER A 187 -3.50 -26.99 12.62
C SER A 187 -4.56 -27.62 13.51
#